data_35fbca0562fff6b9268e8731acb7df04
#
_entry.id   35fbca0562fff6b9268e8731acb7df04
#
_cell.length_a   1.000
_cell.length_b   1.000
_cell.length_c   1.000
_cell.angle_alpha   90.00
_cell.angle_beta   90.00
_cell.angle_gamma   90.00
#
_symmetry.space_group_name_H-M   'P 1'
#
loop_
_entity.id
_entity.type
_entity.pdbx_description
1 polymer ?
#
loop_
_entity_poly.entity_id
_entity_poly.type
_entity_poly.pdbx_seq_one_letter_code
_entity_poly.pdbx_strand_id
1 'polypeptide(L)'
;VSLENDREWMLRAISLAQLGPESDNPRVGAVIVKNGTVVAEGFHRGAGSAHAEIDALTSAAVDVRGATMYVSLEPCNHQGRTGPCSQAIINAGISRVVFAASDRSSSAAGGATALALAGVEVIAGVECESAERLNGPWNYWAKTGMPFVTWKFAQSLDGRVSRGIGLSTRITGPTANAFTQDLRASVGAIIVGIGTALIDDPALNARDAQGEPSERQPIRVIIGNRNLPRNWRIYSTPGGRIIHFHTHDIDSVMVELGKIGVSHALLEGGPQLARAFLDRGFVQEVITFIAPVSFGSGPVSLPIPSGSLSGSDAIFLSDVRTQVLGGDLLVRAAVGTR
;
A
#
# COMPACT_ATOMS: atom_id res chain seq x y z
N VAL A 1 11.56 -17.05 -28.53
CA VAL A 1 11.06 -17.32 -27.16
C VAL A 1 9.56 -17.35 -27.25
N SER A 2 8.90 -18.40 -26.73
CA SER A 2 7.43 -18.51 -26.80
C SER A 2 6.78 -17.59 -25.75
N LEU A 3 5.53 -17.19 -25.99
CA LEU A 3 4.74 -16.40 -25.02
C LEU A 3 4.61 -17.12 -23.65
N GLU A 4 4.64 -18.43 -23.64
CA GLU A 4 4.61 -19.25 -22.43
C GLU A 4 5.85 -19.05 -21.54
N ASN A 5 7.04 -18.98 -22.17
CA ASN A 5 8.30 -18.68 -21.46
C ASN A 5 8.34 -17.24 -20.92
N ASP A 6 7.79 -16.27 -21.67
CA ASP A 6 7.72 -14.87 -21.21
C ASP A 6 6.86 -14.75 -19.95
N ARG A 7 5.76 -15.49 -19.88
CA ARG A 7 4.88 -15.53 -18.71
C ARG A 7 5.60 -16.10 -17.49
N GLU A 8 6.31 -17.21 -17.63
CA GLU A 8 7.06 -17.83 -16.53
C GLU A 8 8.08 -16.88 -15.92
N TRP A 9 8.92 -16.27 -16.77
CA TRP A 9 9.96 -15.34 -16.31
C TRP A 9 9.38 -14.05 -15.72
N MET A 10 8.24 -13.59 -16.26
CA MET A 10 7.55 -12.42 -15.68
C MET A 10 6.95 -12.72 -14.31
N LEU A 11 6.33 -13.89 -14.10
CA LEU A 11 5.84 -14.32 -12.79
C LEU A 11 7.00 -14.44 -11.79
N ARG A 12 8.18 -14.87 -12.22
CA ARG A 12 9.39 -14.88 -11.39
C ARG A 12 9.82 -13.46 -11.01
N ALA A 13 9.83 -12.51 -11.96
CA ALA A 13 10.11 -11.11 -11.67
C ALA A 13 9.10 -10.51 -10.68
N ILE A 14 7.80 -10.82 -10.83
CA ILE A 14 6.76 -10.39 -9.87
C ILE A 14 6.98 -11.00 -8.49
N SER A 15 7.39 -12.27 -8.41
CA SER A 15 7.71 -12.93 -7.14
C SER A 15 8.92 -12.26 -6.43
N LEU A 16 9.94 -11.87 -7.18
CA LEU A 16 11.07 -11.09 -6.65
C LEU A 16 10.63 -9.73 -6.13
N ALA A 17 9.73 -9.05 -6.85
CA ALA A 17 9.16 -7.78 -6.41
C ALA A 17 8.47 -7.88 -5.04
N GLN A 18 7.87 -9.03 -4.69
CA GLN A 18 7.24 -9.25 -3.38
C GLN A 18 8.24 -9.27 -2.22
N LEU A 19 9.54 -9.50 -2.48
CA LEU A 19 10.59 -9.44 -1.48
C LEU A 19 10.92 -7.99 -1.07
N GLY A 20 10.58 -7.02 -1.92
CA GLY A 20 10.71 -5.61 -1.61
C GLY A 20 9.71 -5.17 -0.53
N PRO A 21 10.08 -4.19 0.32
CA PRO A 21 9.22 -3.70 1.38
C PRO A 21 7.96 -3.03 0.79
N GLU A 22 6.82 -3.23 1.44
CA GLU A 22 5.65 -2.40 1.20
C GLU A 22 5.98 -0.97 1.63
N SER A 23 5.88 -0.03 0.69
CA SER A 23 6.33 1.36 0.91
C SER A 23 5.59 2.30 -0.05
N ASP A 24 5.89 3.61 0.06
CA ASP A 24 5.39 4.60 -0.90
C ASP A 24 6.06 4.50 -2.28
N ASN A 25 7.08 3.63 -2.44
CA ASN A 25 7.68 3.28 -3.73
C ASN A 25 7.07 1.99 -4.28
N PRO A 26 7.00 1.81 -5.60
CA PRO A 26 6.54 0.57 -6.19
C PRO A 26 7.52 -0.57 -5.89
N ARG A 27 6.98 -1.76 -5.64
CA ARG A 27 7.77 -2.99 -5.58
C ARG A 27 8.05 -3.45 -7.00
N VAL A 28 9.33 -3.59 -7.33
CA VAL A 28 9.78 -3.97 -8.66
C VAL A 28 10.76 -5.13 -8.55
N GLY A 29 10.64 -6.09 -9.45
CA GLY A 29 11.60 -7.19 -9.61
C GLY A 29 12.01 -7.33 -11.07
N ALA A 30 13.24 -7.78 -11.27
CA ALA A 30 13.84 -8.00 -12.59
C ALA A 30 14.55 -9.34 -12.67
N VAL A 31 14.43 -9.99 -13.83
CA VAL A 31 15.10 -11.26 -14.18
C VAL A 31 15.80 -11.10 -15.50
N ILE A 32 17.07 -11.49 -15.59
CA ILE A 32 17.84 -11.53 -16.83
C ILE A 32 18.00 -12.99 -17.29
N VAL A 33 17.54 -13.27 -18.50
CA VAL A 33 17.58 -14.61 -19.10
C VAL A 33 18.45 -14.60 -20.34
N LYS A 34 19.42 -15.50 -20.40
CA LYS A 34 20.29 -15.72 -21.58
C LYS A 34 20.27 -17.19 -21.99
N ASN A 35 19.98 -17.47 -23.24
CA ASN A 35 19.87 -18.85 -23.79
C ASN A 35 18.92 -19.74 -22.98
N GLY A 36 17.76 -19.20 -22.55
CA GLY A 36 16.77 -19.95 -21.78
C GLY A 36 17.14 -20.20 -20.30
N THR A 37 18.23 -19.60 -19.80
CA THR A 37 18.68 -19.76 -18.41
C THR A 37 18.71 -18.41 -17.71
N VAL A 38 18.23 -18.35 -16.46
CA VAL A 38 18.36 -17.17 -15.59
C VAL A 38 19.83 -16.96 -15.25
N VAL A 39 20.34 -15.78 -15.58
CA VAL A 39 21.74 -15.39 -15.33
C VAL A 39 21.89 -14.33 -14.26
N ALA A 40 20.84 -13.58 -13.95
CA ALA A 40 20.81 -12.61 -12.87
C ALA A 40 19.37 -12.29 -12.44
N GLU A 41 19.23 -11.84 -11.21
CA GLU A 41 17.98 -11.42 -10.60
C GLU A 41 18.21 -10.21 -9.73
N GLY A 42 17.18 -9.38 -9.59
CA GLY A 42 17.22 -8.20 -8.74
C GLY A 42 15.83 -7.77 -8.31
N PHE A 43 15.75 -7.00 -7.23
CA PHE A 43 14.52 -6.36 -6.78
C PHE A 43 14.79 -5.05 -6.06
N HIS A 44 13.83 -4.14 -6.08
CA HIS A 44 13.94 -2.86 -5.38
C HIS A 44 13.80 -3.04 -3.87
N ARG A 45 14.84 -2.72 -3.11
CA ARG A 45 14.91 -2.92 -1.64
C ARG A 45 14.36 -1.72 -0.85
N GLY A 46 13.69 -0.78 -1.52
CA GLY A 46 13.09 0.41 -0.89
C GLY A 46 13.83 1.71 -1.20
N ALA A 47 13.32 2.80 -0.66
CA ALA A 47 13.81 4.15 -0.94
C ALA A 47 15.32 4.31 -0.69
N GLY A 48 16.03 4.79 -1.71
CA GLY A 48 17.49 4.99 -1.66
C GLY A 48 18.32 3.79 -2.08
N SER A 49 17.73 2.63 -2.32
CA SER A 49 18.39 1.47 -2.92
C SER A 49 18.36 1.53 -4.45
N ALA A 50 19.15 0.64 -5.09
CA ALA A 50 19.11 0.45 -6.54
C ALA A 50 17.72 0.02 -7.01
N HIS A 51 17.33 0.41 -8.22
CA HIS A 51 16.17 -0.14 -8.90
C HIS A 51 16.43 -1.61 -9.26
N ALA A 52 15.36 -2.39 -9.45
CA ALA A 52 15.46 -3.83 -9.71
C ALA A 52 16.33 -4.17 -10.91
N GLU A 53 16.26 -3.38 -11.98
CA GLU A 53 17.06 -3.54 -13.19
C GLU A 53 18.55 -3.37 -12.91
N ILE A 54 18.89 -2.34 -12.11
CA ILE A 54 20.29 -2.08 -11.71
C ILE A 54 20.79 -3.16 -10.77
N ASP A 55 19.94 -3.60 -9.81
CA ASP A 55 20.25 -4.70 -8.89
C ASP A 55 20.56 -5.99 -9.69
N ALA A 56 19.70 -6.33 -10.68
CA ALA A 56 19.88 -7.48 -11.57
C ALA A 56 21.15 -7.36 -12.41
N LEU A 57 21.39 -6.20 -13.04
CA LEU A 57 22.60 -5.98 -13.85
C LEU A 57 23.88 -6.08 -13.03
N THR A 58 23.85 -5.58 -11.79
CA THR A 58 25.01 -5.61 -10.89
C THR A 58 25.29 -6.99 -10.34
N SER A 59 24.23 -7.81 -10.13
CA SER A 59 24.34 -9.19 -9.63
C SER A 59 24.80 -10.19 -10.70
N ALA A 60 24.81 -9.80 -11.98
CA ALA A 60 25.17 -10.69 -13.07
C ALA A 60 26.64 -11.10 -13.01
N ALA A 61 26.89 -12.41 -12.87
CA ALA A 61 28.24 -12.99 -12.87
C ALA A 61 28.81 -13.25 -14.30
N VAL A 62 27.97 -13.05 -15.33
CA VAL A 62 28.31 -13.30 -16.73
C VAL A 62 27.93 -12.12 -17.62
N ASP A 63 28.50 -12.08 -18.84
CA ASP A 63 28.11 -11.08 -19.84
C ASP A 63 26.64 -11.23 -20.25
N VAL A 64 25.87 -10.18 -20.06
CA VAL A 64 24.43 -10.13 -20.35
C VAL A 64 24.08 -9.61 -21.73
N ARG A 65 25.05 -9.30 -22.58
CA ARG A 65 24.82 -8.82 -23.94
C ARG A 65 24.00 -9.84 -24.73
N GLY A 66 22.98 -9.36 -25.44
CA GLY A 66 22.05 -10.20 -26.20
C GLY A 66 21.02 -10.95 -25.35
N ALA A 67 21.02 -10.76 -24.03
CA ALA A 67 20.02 -11.35 -23.12
C ALA A 67 18.65 -10.66 -23.22
N THR A 68 17.63 -11.31 -22.64
CA THR A 68 16.29 -10.73 -22.38
C THR A 68 16.19 -10.35 -20.92
N MET A 69 15.69 -9.15 -20.62
CA MET A 69 15.35 -8.69 -19.27
C MET A 69 13.82 -8.67 -19.11
N TYR A 70 13.33 -9.27 -18.04
CA TYR A 70 11.93 -9.24 -17.61
C TYR A 70 11.82 -8.34 -16.39
N VAL A 71 10.92 -7.35 -16.42
CA VAL A 71 10.73 -6.38 -15.33
C VAL A 71 9.25 -6.23 -15.01
N SER A 72 8.88 -6.27 -13.74
CA SER A 72 7.47 -6.18 -13.32
C SER A 72 6.84 -4.79 -13.55
N LEU A 73 7.66 -3.76 -13.78
CA LEU A 73 7.25 -2.38 -14.08
C LEU A 73 8.10 -1.83 -15.24
N GLU A 74 7.54 -0.96 -16.08
CA GLU A 74 8.28 -0.29 -17.15
C GLU A 74 9.57 0.36 -16.61
N PRO A 75 10.75 0.09 -17.22
CA PRO A 75 12.01 0.71 -16.81
C PRO A 75 11.95 2.25 -16.88
N CYS A 76 12.40 2.92 -15.84
CA CYS A 76 12.32 4.37 -15.77
C CYS A 76 13.24 5.07 -16.80
N ASN A 77 12.83 6.29 -17.21
CA ASN A 77 13.61 7.14 -18.14
C ASN A 77 13.90 8.54 -17.58
N HIS A 78 13.92 8.70 -16.26
CA HIS A 78 14.23 9.99 -15.64
C HIS A 78 15.59 9.97 -14.95
N GLN A 79 16.21 11.15 -14.86
CA GLN A 79 17.40 11.38 -14.04
C GLN A 79 16.96 11.53 -12.56
N GLY A 80 17.08 10.48 -11.79
CA GLY A 80 16.86 10.48 -10.36
C GLY A 80 18.21 10.60 -9.58
N ARG A 81 18.28 9.96 -8.41
CA ARG A 81 19.56 9.79 -7.67
C ARG A 81 20.54 8.88 -8.42
N THR A 82 20.04 7.97 -9.22
CA THR A 82 20.75 7.14 -10.19
C THR A 82 20.29 7.51 -11.59
N GLY A 83 21.11 7.27 -12.63
CA GLY A 83 20.70 7.48 -14.02
C GLY A 83 19.52 6.61 -14.41
N PRO A 84 18.88 6.88 -15.58
CA PRO A 84 17.73 6.13 -16.07
C PRO A 84 18.03 4.64 -16.22
N CYS A 85 17.12 3.75 -15.78
CA CYS A 85 17.25 2.30 -15.98
C CYS A 85 17.29 1.94 -17.46
N SER A 86 16.53 2.65 -18.30
CA SER A 86 16.59 2.49 -19.77
C SER A 86 18.01 2.65 -20.32
N GLN A 87 18.75 3.65 -19.87
CA GLN A 87 20.12 3.87 -20.31
C GLN A 87 21.09 2.77 -19.81
N ALA A 88 20.91 2.31 -18.59
CA ALA A 88 21.72 1.21 -18.04
C ALA A 88 21.49 -0.09 -18.80
N ILE A 89 20.24 -0.39 -19.16
CA ILE A 89 19.86 -1.56 -19.97
C ILE A 89 20.51 -1.49 -21.35
N ILE A 90 20.44 -0.34 -22.02
CA ILE A 90 21.11 -0.10 -23.32
C ILE A 90 22.61 -0.32 -23.22
N ASN A 91 23.26 0.27 -22.23
CA ASN A 91 24.70 0.17 -22.02
C ASN A 91 25.15 -1.25 -21.71
N ALA A 92 24.33 -2.04 -21.05
CA ALA A 92 24.57 -3.46 -20.78
C ALA A 92 24.42 -4.36 -22.02
N GLY A 93 23.87 -3.82 -23.13
CA GLY A 93 23.67 -4.56 -24.38
C GLY A 93 22.55 -5.60 -24.31
N ILE A 94 21.57 -5.43 -23.44
CA ILE A 94 20.34 -6.22 -23.42
C ILE A 94 19.64 -6.05 -24.77
N SER A 95 19.26 -7.13 -25.43
CA SER A 95 18.63 -7.08 -26.75
C SER A 95 17.11 -7.04 -26.73
N ARG A 96 16.50 -7.47 -25.61
CA ARG A 96 15.04 -7.58 -25.46
C ARG A 96 14.63 -7.25 -24.04
N VAL A 97 13.60 -6.42 -23.89
CA VAL A 97 12.97 -6.10 -22.60
C VAL A 97 11.50 -6.47 -22.64
N VAL A 98 11.05 -7.24 -21.67
CA VAL A 98 9.65 -7.57 -21.45
C VAL A 98 9.22 -6.96 -20.13
N PHE A 99 8.18 -6.15 -20.12
CA PHE A 99 7.67 -5.60 -18.86
C PHE A 99 6.17 -5.84 -18.67
N ALA A 100 5.74 -5.92 -17.39
CA ALA A 100 4.35 -6.21 -17.05
C ALA A 100 3.46 -4.97 -17.09
N ALA A 101 3.63 -4.05 -16.16
CA ALA A 101 2.83 -2.84 -16.03
C ALA A 101 3.58 -1.62 -16.56
N SER A 102 2.86 -0.69 -17.19
CA SER A 102 3.44 0.61 -17.56
C SER A 102 3.62 1.50 -16.34
N ASP A 103 4.68 2.31 -16.32
CA ASP A 103 4.88 3.34 -15.29
C ASP A 103 3.91 4.50 -15.54
N ARG A 104 2.97 4.69 -14.60
CA ARG A 104 1.94 5.74 -14.67
C ARG A 104 2.40 7.07 -14.10
N SER A 105 3.60 7.14 -13.54
CA SER A 105 4.16 8.41 -13.04
C SER A 105 4.61 9.28 -14.22
N SER A 106 4.15 10.51 -14.27
CA SER A 106 4.51 11.45 -15.34
C SER A 106 6.01 11.78 -15.39
N SER A 107 6.73 11.53 -14.30
CA SER A 107 8.17 11.81 -14.19
C SER A 107 9.06 10.66 -14.64
N ALA A 108 8.60 9.39 -14.59
CA ALA A 108 9.44 8.23 -14.85
C ALA A 108 9.10 7.48 -16.16
N ALA A 109 7.91 7.75 -16.73
CA ALA A 109 7.45 7.14 -17.98
C ALA A 109 8.39 7.39 -19.18
N GLY A 110 8.27 6.55 -20.21
CA GLY A 110 8.98 6.69 -21.48
C GLY A 110 10.21 5.82 -21.64
N GLY A 111 10.48 4.91 -20.71
CA GLY A 111 11.56 3.96 -20.82
C GLY A 111 11.39 2.99 -21.99
N ALA A 112 10.18 2.51 -22.22
CA ALA A 112 9.85 1.67 -23.36
C ALA A 112 10.21 2.34 -24.70
N THR A 113 9.86 3.63 -24.84
CA THR A 113 10.18 4.42 -26.06
C THR A 113 11.68 4.60 -26.22
N ALA A 114 12.40 4.93 -25.15
CA ALA A 114 13.86 5.12 -25.19
C ALA A 114 14.59 3.81 -25.58
N LEU A 115 14.16 2.67 -25.02
CA LEU A 115 14.69 1.34 -25.36
C LEU A 115 14.46 0.99 -26.84
N ALA A 116 13.22 1.19 -27.33
CA ALA A 116 12.86 0.89 -28.70
C ALA A 116 13.67 1.76 -29.70
N LEU A 117 13.84 3.07 -29.41
CA LEU A 117 14.66 3.97 -30.24
C LEU A 117 16.15 3.57 -30.27
N ALA A 118 16.64 2.90 -29.23
CA ALA A 118 17.99 2.35 -29.17
C ALA A 118 18.13 0.97 -29.83
N GLY A 119 17.06 0.44 -30.43
CA GLY A 119 17.06 -0.86 -31.12
C GLY A 119 16.85 -2.07 -30.21
N VAL A 120 16.43 -1.87 -28.98
CA VAL A 120 16.03 -2.96 -28.06
C VAL A 120 14.60 -3.41 -28.41
N GLU A 121 14.37 -4.70 -28.56
CA GLU A 121 13.01 -5.25 -28.69
C GLU A 121 12.23 -5.05 -27.39
N VAL A 122 11.06 -4.42 -27.45
CA VAL A 122 10.24 -4.12 -26.26
C VAL A 122 8.88 -4.80 -26.37
N ILE A 123 8.52 -5.59 -25.35
CA ILE A 123 7.20 -6.22 -25.20
C ILE A 123 6.58 -5.76 -23.89
N ALA A 124 5.35 -5.27 -23.96
CA ALA A 124 4.60 -4.74 -22.81
C ALA A 124 3.40 -5.63 -22.48
N GLY A 125 2.96 -5.60 -21.22
CA GLY A 125 1.66 -6.15 -20.79
C GLY A 125 1.68 -7.63 -20.39
N VAL A 126 2.82 -8.29 -20.33
CA VAL A 126 2.91 -9.70 -19.89
C VAL A 126 2.66 -9.75 -18.37
N GLU A 127 1.59 -10.45 -17.93
CA GLU A 127 1.14 -10.52 -16.52
C GLU A 127 0.82 -9.15 -15.90
N CYS A 128 0.33 -8.21 -16.69
CA CYS A 128 0.03 -6.84 -16.29
C CYS A 128 -0.86 -6.78 -15.04
N GLU A 129 -1.99 -7.51 -15.02
CA GLU A 129 -2.90 -7.52 -13.86
C GLU A 129 -2.23 -7.97 -12.57
N SER A 130 -1.33 -8.96 -12.64
CA SER A 130 -0.60 -9.48 -11.47
C SER A 130 0.35 -8.42 -10.91
N ALA A 131 1.06 -7.69 -11.78
CA ALA A 131 1.95 -6.59 -11.40
C ALA A 131 1.18 -5.37 -10.89
N GLU A 132 0.05 -5.02 -11.51
CA GLU A 132 -0.81 -3.91 -11.06
C GLU A 132 -1.41 -4.18 -9.68
N ARG A 133 -1.88 -5.40 -9.41
CA ARG A 133 -2.36 -5.77 -8.07
C ARG A 133 -1.28 -5.67 -6.99
N LEU A 134 -0.04 -6.02 -7.32
CA LEU A 134 1.08 -5.91 -6.39
C LEU A 134 1.33 -4.47 -5.93
N ASN A 135 1.15 -3.51 -6.85
CA ASN A 135 1.43 -2.10 -6.63
C ASN A 135 0.14 -1.24 -6.57
N GLY A 136 -1.00 -1.83 -6.18
CA GLY A 136 -2.29 -1.17 -6.18
C GLY A 136 -2.32 0.23 -5.53
N PRO A 137 -1.83 0.39 -4.28
CA PRO A 137 -1.76 1.69 -3.62
C PRO A 137 -0.90 2.72 -4.39
N TRP A 138 0.29 2.32 -4.85
CA TRP A 138 1.16 3.20 -5.62
C TRP A 138 0.53 3.60 -6.96
N ASN A 139 -0.07 2.65 -7.69
CA ASN A 139 -0.77 2.91 -8.96
C ASN A 139 -1.92 3.89 -8.79
N TYR A 140 -2.68 3.76 -7.69
CA TYR A 140 -3.77 4.68 -7.37
C TYR A 140 -3.24 6.10 -7.13
N TRP A 141 -2.21 6.25 -6.29
CA TRP A 141 -1.58 7.53 -6.00
C TRP A 141 -0.97 8.15 -7.26
N ALA A 142 -0.22 7.39 -8.06
CA ALA A 142 0.39 7.87 -9.30
C ALA A 142 -0.65 8.41 -10.30
N LYS A 143 -1.85 7.80 -10.31
CA LYS A 143 -2.96 8.20 -11.18
C LYS A 143 -3.74 9.41 -10.65
N THR A 144 -3.97 9.48 -9.34
CA THR A 144 -4.92 10.44 -8.75
C THR A 144 -4.24 11.58 -8.00
N GLY A 145 -2.96 11.44 -7.64
CA GLY A 145 -2.25 12.33 -6.73
C GLY A 145 -2.71 12.21 -5.27
N MET A 146 -3.59 11.28 -4.92
CA MET A 146 -4.14 11.08 -3.57
C MET A 146 -3.76 9.69 -3.04
N PRO A 147 -3.62 9.52 -1.69
CA PRO A 147 -3.38 8.22 -1.08
C PRO A 147 -4.49 7.21 -1.40
N PHE A 148 -4.11 5.96 -1.64
CA PHE A 148 -5.00 4.82 -1.51
C PHE A 148 -5.32 4.62 -0.03
N VAL A 149 -6.60 4.55 0.33
CA VAL A 149 -7.01 4.41 1.73
C VAL A 149 -7.55 3.01 1.99
N THR A 150 -6.91 2.33 2.93
CA THR A 150 -7.44 1.11 3.55
C THR A 150 -8.12 1.49 4.86
N TRP A 151 -9.42 1.27 4.97
CA TRP A 151 -10.13 1.42 6.23
C TRP A 151 -10.04 0.14 7.04
N LYS A 152 -9.35 0.20 8.18
CA LYS A 152 -9.21 -0.93 9.11
C LYS A 152 -9.98 -0.66 10.39
N PHE A 153 -10.83 -1.63 10.78
CA PHE A 153 -11.51 -1.59 12.07
C PHE A 153 -11.67 -3.00 12.65
N ALA A 154 -12.06 -3.06 13.92
CA ALA A 154 -12.45 -4.29 14.58
C ALA A 154 -13.87 -4.15 15.13
N GLN A 155 -14.61 -5.25 15.13
CA GLN A 155 -15.96 -5.29 15.69
C GLN A 155 -16.23 -6.61 16.38
N SER A 156 -17.21 -6.59 17.29
CA SER A 156 -17.83 -7.79 17.84
C SER A 156 -18.71 -8.49 16.79
N LEU A 157 -19.12 -9.72 17.05
CA LEU A 157 -20.01 -10.49 16.17
C LEU A 157 -21.34 -9.76 15.89
N ASP A 158 -21.83 -8.98 16.86
CA ASP A 158 -23.02 -8.13 16.73
C ASP A 158 -22.73 -6.70 16.19
N GLY A 159 -21.57 -6.48 15.57
CA GLY A 159 -21.24 -5.27 14.81
C GLY A 159 -20.88 -4.04 15.67
N ARG A 160 -20.41 -4.22 16.91
CA ARG A 160 -20.03 -3.11 17.81
C ARG A 160 -18.53 -2.88 17.84
N VAL A 161 -18.11 -1.61 17.81
CA VAL A 161 -16.69 -1.22 17.89
C VAL A 161 -16.22 -0.91 19.31
N SER A 162 -17.13 -0.85 20.27
CA SER A 162 -16.83 -0.78 21.70
C SER A 162 -18.04 -1.20 22.54
N ARG A 163 -17.82 -1.42 23.85
CA ARG A 163 -18.89 -1.75 24.81
C ARG A 163 -19.81 -0.58 25.16
N GLY A 164 -19.40 0.64 24.82
CA GLY A 164 -20.16 1.85 25.12
C GLY A 164 -19.55 3.09 24.49
N ILE A 165 -20.35 4.16 24.44
CA ILE A 165 -19.91 5.46 23.90
C ILE A 165 -18.79 6.04 24.79
N GLY A 166 -17.69 6.48 24.18
CA GLY A 166 -16.55 7.07 24.91
C GLY A 166 -15.67 6.05 25.64
N LEU A 167 -15.89 4.76 25.46
CA LEU A 167 -15.10 3.71 26.08
C LEU A 167 -14.11 3.11 25.06
N SER A 168 -12.83 3.09 25.41
CA SER A 168 -11.84 2.31 24.70
C SER A 168 -12.04 0.82 25.05
N THR A 169 -12.15 -0.03 24.02
CA THR A 169 -12.40 -1.45 24.21
C THR A 169 -11.46 -2.27 23.31
N ARG A 170 -10.66 -3.12 23.92
CA ARG A 170 -9.90 -4.11 23.15
C ARG A 170 -10.85 -5.22 22.69
N ILE A 171 -10.96 -5.39 21.37
CA ILE A 171 -11.91 -6.32 20.73
C ILE A 171 -11.19 -7.59 20.28
N THR A 172 -10.05 -7.44 19.61
CA THR A 172 -9.33 -8.50 18.93
C THR A 172 -8.21 -9.11 19.78
N GLY A 173 -7.84 -10.33 19.44
CA GLY A 173 -6.76 -11.08 20.08
C GLY A 173 -5.36 -10.65 19.65
N PRO A 174 -4.31 -11.31 20.22
CA PRO A 174 -2.91 -10.96 19.96
C PRO A 174 -2.51 -11.12 18.49
N THR A 175 -2.97 -12.17 17.81
CA THR A 175 -2.64 -12.45 16.39
C THR A 175 -3.16 -11.37 15.46
N ALA A 176 -4.41 -10.91 15.64
CA ALA A 176 -4.98 -9.81 14.88
C ALA A 176 -4.28 -8.47 15.19
N ASN A 177 -3.79 -8.30 16.43
CA ASN A 177 -2.97 -7.14 16.77
C ASN A 177 -1.61 -7.15 16.07
N ALA A 178 -0.94 -8.31 16.02
CA ALA A 178 0.34 -8.46 15.27
C ALA A 178 0.14 -8.10 13.80
N PHE A 179 -0.89 -8.66 13.13
CA PHE A 179 -1.25 -8.29 11.77
C PHE A 179 -1.48 -6.78 11.61
N THR A 180 -2.12 -6.14 12.59
CA THR A 180 -2.33 -4.68 12.56
C THR A 180 -1.01 -3.91 12.65
N GLN A 181 -0.02 -4.40 13.41
CA GLN A 181 1.31 -3.76 13.46
C GLN A 181 2.05 -3.88 12.13
N ASP A 182 2.00 -5.06 11.48
CA ASP A 182 2.59 -5.27 10.15
C ASP A 182 1.92 -4.35 9.11
N LEU A 183 0.59 -4.24 9.16
CA LEU A 183 -0.14 -3.32 8.29
C LEU A 183 0.27 -1.85 8.52
N ARG A 184 0.47 -1.44 9.79
CA ARG A 184 0.97 -0.09 10.11
C ARG A 184 2.38 0.16 9.59
N ALA A 185 3.25 -0.85 9.63
CA ALA A 185 4.60 -0.75 9.09
C ALA A 185 4.63 -0.66 7.56
N SER A 186 3.58 -1.16 6.88
CA SER A 186 3.49 -1.19 5.41
C SER A 186 2.95 0.11 4.79
N VAL A 187 2.29 0.98 5.55
CA VAL A 187 1.66 2.20 5.04
C VAL A 187 2.51 3.47 5.26
N GLY A 188 2.29 4.49 4.44
CA GLY A 188 2.93 5.81 4.58
C GLY A 188 2.31 6.68 5.68
N ALA A 189 1.02 6.49 5.98
CA ALA A 189 0.33 7.25 7.03
C ALA A 189 -0.74 6.43 7.74
N ILE A 190 -0.95 6.72 9.05
CA ILE A 190 -2.13 6.27 9.81
C ILE A 190 -2.98 7.49 10.11
N ILE A 191 -4.28 7.40 9.82
CA ILE A 191 -5.24 8.49 9.99
C ILE A 191 -6.24 8.13 11.08
N VAL A 192 -6.41 9.01 12.07
CA VAL A 192 -7.47 8.93 13.08
C VAL A 192 -8.19 10.26 13.23
N GLY A 193 -9.44 10.21 13.65
CA GLY A 193 -10.16 11.41 14.07
C GLY A 193 -9.77 11.83 15.48
N ILE A 194 -9.88 13.13 15.78
CA ILE A 194 -9.61 13.69 17.09
C ILE A 194 -10.44 13.04 18.21
N GLY A 195 -11.66 12.56 17.88
CA GLY A 195 -12.51 11.82 18.83
C GLY A 195 -11.88 10.50 19.28
N THR A 196 -11.39 9.71 18.33
CA THR A 196 -10.66 8.46 18.61
C THR A 196 -9.38 8.73 19.39
N ALA A 197 -8.61 9.74 18.95
CA ALA A 197 -7.39 10.12 19.64
C ALA A 197 -7.65 10.49 21.11
N LEU A 198 -8.73 11.23 21.41
CA LEU A 198 -9.11 11.64 22.77
C LEU A 198 -9.67 10.51 23.65
N ILE A 199 -10.21 9.44 23.07
CA ILE A 199 -10.77 8.30 23.81
C ILE A 199 -9.69 7.25 24.08
N ASP A 200 -8.86 6.95 23.08
CA ASP A 200 -7.98 5.79 23.10
C ASP A 200 -6.53 6.12 23.47
N ASP A 201 -6.16 7.42 23.50
CA ASP A 201 -4.77 7.87 23.66
C ASP A 201 -3.79 6.98 22.89
N PRO A 202 -3.93 6.82 21.56
CA PRO A 202 -3.16 5.86 20.79
C PRO A 202 -1.75 6.40 20.49
N ALA A 203 -0.75 5.51 20.52
CA ALA A 203 0.60 5.86 20.07
C ALA A 203 0.68 6.02 18.54
N LEU A 204 -0.17 5.35 17.76
CA LEU A 204 -0.22 5.32 16.29
C LEU A 204 1.13 5.00 15.64
N ASN A 205 1.93 4.16 16.28
CA ASN A 205 3.19 3.68 15.76
C ASN A 205 3.08 2.23 15.29
N ALA A 206 4.01 1.80 14.45
CA ALA A 206 4.22 0.41 14.12
C ALA A 206 5.24 -0.20 15.08
N ARG A 207 5.02 -1.44 15.52
CA ARG A 207 5.88 -2.18 16.46
C ARG A 207 6.15 -3.58 15.91
N ASP A 208 7.35 -4.06 16.16
CA ASP A 208 7.74 -5.43 15.83
C ASP A 208 7.13 -6.47 16.80
N ALA A 209 7.51 -7.74 16.60
CA ALA A 209 7.04 -8.86 17.43
C ALA A 209 7.53 -8.78 18.89
N GLN A 210 8.60 -8.02 19.17
CA GLN A 210 9.14 -7.76 20.50
C GLN A 210 8.46 -6.58 21.19
N GLY A 211 7.63 -5.82 20.45
CA GLY A 211 6.93 -4.63 20.91
C GLY A 211 7.74 -3.35 20.79
N GLU A 212 8.96 -3.43 20.22
CA GLU A 212 9.80 -2.28 19.92
C GLU A 212 9.32 -1.55 18.66
N PRO A 213 9.65 -0.26 18.50
CA PRO A 213 9.31 0.48 17.29
C PRO A 213 9.90 -0.20 16.05
N SER A 214 9.08 -0.53 15.05
CA SER A 214 9.55 -1.04 13.76
C SER A 214 10.48 -0.02 13.10
N GLU A 215 11.42 -0.48 12.28
CA GLU A 215 12.35 0.37 11.55
C GLU A 215 11.61 1.42 10.71
N ARG A 216 10.56 1.00 10.03
CA ARG A 216 9.69 1.89 9.27
C ARG A 216 8.51 2.35 10.11
N GLN A 217 8.32 3.68 10.18
CA GLN A 217 7.25 4.31 10.92
C GLN A 217 6.35 5.16 10.01
N PRO A 218 5.02 4.97 10.04
CA PRO A 218 4.09 5.80 9.29
C PRO A 218 3.98 7.21 9.86
N ILE A 219 3.59 8.16 9.02
CA ILE A 219 3.15 9.48 9.47
C ILE A 219 1.89 9.31 10.31
N ARG A 220 1.84 9.94 11.48
CA ARG A 220 0.70 9.88 12.41
C ARG A 220 -0.21 11.08 12.20
N VAL A 221 -1.37 10.85 11.57
CA VAL A 221 -2.29 11.91 11.13
C VAL A 221 -3.51 11.96 12.04
N ILE A 222 -3.81 13.16 12.54
CA ILE A 222 -5.00 13.46 13.35
C ILE A 222 -5.83 14.49 12.61
N ILE A 223 -7.16 14.25 12.52
CA ILE A 223 -8.10 15.15 11.85
C ILE A 223 -9.11 15.66 12.89
N GLY A 224 -9.25 16.98 13.00
CA GLY A 224 -10.24 17.66 13.84
C GLY A 224 -9.69 18.82 14.66
N ASN A 225 -10.56 19.71 15.08
CA ASN A 225 -10.19 21.05 15.61
C ASN A 225 -9.78 21.08 17.08
N ARG A 226 -10.08 20.03 17.87
CA ARG A 226 -9.70 19.99 19.28
C ARG A 226 -8.21 19.72 19.45
N ASN A 227 -7.60 20.27 20.50
CA ASN A 227 -6.22 19.99 20.85
C ASN A 227 -6.09 18.67 21.63
N LEU A 228 -4.97 17.99 21.44
CA LEU A 228 -4.56 16.85 22.27
C LEU A 228 -3.68 17.33 23.43
N PRO A 229 -3.83 16.77 24.65
CA PRO A 229 -2.92 17.01 25.75
C PRO A 229 -1.49 16.60 25.40
N ARG A 230 -0.50 17.43 25.77
CA ARG A 230 0.92 17.18 25.39
C ARG A 230 1.55 15.97 26.08
N ASN A 231 0.98 15.47 27.15
CA ASN A 231 1.45 14.26 27.87
C ASN A 231 0.91 12.96 27.30
N TRP A 232 0.24 12.99 26.18
CA TRP A 232 -0.37 11.81 25.57
C TRP A 232 0.64 10.95 24.83
N ARG A 233 0.30 9.64 24.68
CA ARG A 233 1.19 8.61 24.12
C ARG A 233 1.66 8.93 22.71
N ILE A 234 0.85 9.61 21.90
CA ILE A 234 1.25 10.02 20.55
C ILE A 234 2.50 10.93 20.56
N TYR A 235 2.71 11.74 21.61
CA TYR A 235 3.85 12.64 21.75
C TYR A 235 5.02 12.00 22.50
N SER A 236 4.74 11.11 23.44
CA SER A 236 5.75 10.50 24.31
C SER A 236 6.30 9.16 23.81
N THR A 237 5.62 8.53 22.82
CA THR A 237 6.05 7.23 22.27
C THR A 237 6.81 7.42 20.94
N PRO A 238 7.97 6.76 20.75
CA PRO A 238 8.68 6.76 19.48
C PRO A 238 7.79 6.35 18.31
N GLY A 239 7.95 7.01 17.16
CA GLY A 239 7.15 6.76 15.95
C GLY A 239 7.40 7.82 14.89
N GLY A 240 6.68 7.75 13.77
CA GLY A 240 6.80 8.69 12.67
C GLY A 240 6.35 10.13 13.03
N ARG A 241 6.57 11.04 12.09
CA ARG A 241 6.14 12.45 12.21
C ARG A 241 4.66 12.56 12.51
N ILE A 242 4.27 13.51 13.35
CA ILE A 242 2.88 13.82 13.66
C ILE A 242 2.43 15.00 12.80
N ILE A 243 1.25 14.87 12.18
CA ILE A 243 0.56 15.96 11.50
C ILE A 243 -0.84 16.04 12.08
N HIS A 244 -1.18 17.17 12.67
CA HIS A 244 -2.53 17.47 13.15
C HIS A 244 -3.19 18.48 12.20
N PHE A 245 -4.18 18.00 11.44
CA PHE A 245 -5.01 18.85 10.59
C PHE A 245 -6.17 19.41 11.44
N HIS A 246 -6.09 20.69 11.78
CA HIS A 246 -7.16 21.41 12.49
C HIS A 246 -8.29 21.76 11.51
N THR A 247 -8.96 20.76 10.98
CA THR A 247 -10.03 20.88 9.98
C THR A 247 -10.97 19.68 10.02
N HIS A 248 -12.12 19.83 9.38
CA HIS A 248 -13.02 18.73 9.02
C HIS A 248 -13.11 18.55 7.48
N ASP A 249 -12.34 19.33 6.73
CA ASP A 249 -12.21 19.21 5.27
C ASP A 249 -11.26 18.07 4.92
N ILE A 250 -11.85 16.89 4.67
CA ILE A 250 -11.11 15.67 4.33
C ILE A 250 -10.47 15.79 2.94
N ASP A 251 -11.09 16.52 2.03
CA ASP A 251 -10.58 16.67 0.65
C ASP A 251 -9.22 17.36 0.68
N SER A 252 -9.08 18.45 1.44
CA SER A 252 -7.81 19.14 1.61
C SER A 252 -6.74 18.25 2.26
N VAL A 253 -7.12 17.44 3.25
CA VAL A 253 -6.21 16.50 3.93
C VAL A 253 -5.67 15.47 2.95
N MET A 254 -6.53 14.88 2.11
CA MET A 254 -6.13 13.88 1.12
C MET A 254 -5.17 14.45 0.08
N VAL A 255 -5.44 15.66 -0.41
CA VAL A 255 -4.55 16.37 -1.34
C VAL A 255 -3.18 16.64 -0.70
N GLU A 256 -3.13 17.13 0.54
CA GLU A 256 -1.85 17.43 1.22
C GLU A 256 -1.05 16.15 1.52
N LEU A 257 -1.71 15.05 1.91
CA LEU A 257 -1.02 13.77 2.09
C LEU A 257 -0.42 13.25 0.78
N GLY A 258 -1.17 13.36 -0.32
CA GLY A 258 -0.66 12.97 -1.65
C GLY A 258 0.55 13.82 -2.10
N LYS A 259 0.54 15.14 -1.87
CA LYS A 259 1.65 16.05 -2.20
C LYS A 259 2.94 15.73 -1.44
N ILE A 260 2.85 15.26 -0.20
CA ILE A 260 4.02 14.85 0.59
C ILE A 260 4.47 13.42 0.32
N GLY A 261 3.88 12.75 -0.71
CA GLY A 261 4.30 11.43 -1.21
C GLY A 261 3.68 10.24 -0.48
N VAL A 262 2.62 10.41 0.30
CA VAL A 262 1.89 9.29 0.90
C VAL A 262 1.10 8.59 -0.20
N SER A 263 1.52 7.40 -0.58
CA SER A 263 0.82 6.57 -1.57
C SER A 263 -0.26 5.69 -0.95
N HIS A 264 -0.06 5.26 0.31
CA HIS A 264 -0.98 4.38 1.04
C HIS A 264 -1.24 4.93 2.45
N ALA A 265 -2.50 5.10 2.81
CA ALA A 265 -2.92 5.54 4.13
C ALA A 265 -3.84 4.49 4.80
N LEU A 266 -3.61 4.23 6.08
CA LEU A 266 -4.44 3.37 6.92
C LEU A 266 -5.39 4.24 7.74
N LEU A 267 -6.69 4.14 7.48
CA LEU A 267 -7.72 4.80 8.28
C LEU A 267 -8.10 3.89 9.46
N GLU A 268 -7.69 4.29 10.66
CA GLU A 268 -8.08 3.66 11.94
C GLU A 268 -9.02 4.56 12.74
N GLY A 269 -9.70 5.46 12.06
CA GLY A 269 -10.65 6.40 12.67
C GLY A 269 -11.92 5.71 13.18
N GLY A 270 -12.59 6.38 14.13
CA GLY A 270 -13.90 5.96 14.59
C GLY A 270 -14.97 6.03 13.49
N PRO A 271 -16.16 5.45 13.75
CA PRO A 271 -17.22 5.27 12.74
C PRO A 271 -17.62 6.55 11.98
N GLN A 272 -17.61 7.70 12.64
CA GLN A 272 -17.96 8.97 12.02
C GLN A 272 -16.96 9.42 10.97
N LEU A 273 -15.65 9.30 11.25
CA LEU A 273 -14.61 9.62 10.27
C LEU A 273 -14.61 8.64 9.10
N ALA A 274 -14.76 7.35 9.41
CA ALA A 274 -14.86 6.31 8.37
C ALA A 274 -16.04 6.57 7.42
N ARG A 275 -17.21 6.93 7.96
CA ARG A 275 -18.37 7.31 7.16
C ARG A 275 -18.08 8.50 6.26
N ALA A 276 -17.43 9.54 6.79
CA ALA A 276 -17.10 10.74 6.01
C ALA A 276 -16.13 10.45 4.85
N PHE A 277 -15.18 9.51 5.04
CA PHE A 277 -14.28 9.04 3.97
C PHE A 277 -15.03 8.21 2.91
N LEU A 278 -15.92 7.32 3.35
CA LEU A 278 -16.75 6.48 2.45
C LEU A 278 -17.68 7.33 1.60
N ASP A 279 -18.35 8.32 2.19
CA ASP A 279 -19.28 9.22 1.48
C ASP A 279 -18.59 10.04 0.36
N ARG A 280 -17.29 10.25 0.48
CA ARG A 280 -16.46 10.93 -0.52
C ARG A 280 -15.76 9.99 -1.50
N GLY A 281 -15.95 8.67 -1.35
CA GLY A 281 -15.27 7.68 -2.21
C GLY A 281 -13.75 7.58 -1.97
N PHE A 282 -13.26 8.02 -0.81
CA PHE A 282 -11.84 7.97 -0.49
C PHE A 282 -11.37 6.61 0.04
N VAL A 283 -12.25 5.66 0.32
CA VAL A 283 -11.87 4.32 0.77
C VAL A 283 -11.86 3.37 -0.41
N GLN A 284 -10.74 2.75 -0.70
CA GLN A 284 -10.59 1.75 -1.76
C GLN A 284 -10.63 0.31 -1.22
N GLU A 285 -10.22 0.12 0.04
CA GLU A 285 -10.17 -1.21 0.65
C GLU A 285 -10.68 -1.17 2.08
N VAL A 286 -11.34 -2.27 2.48
CA VAL A 286 -11.77 -2.50 3.87
C VAL A 286 -11.06 -3.72 4.42
N ILE A 287 -10.50 -3.59 5.62
CA ILE A 287 -9.99 -4.69 6.44
C ILE A 287 -10.74 -4.66 7.76
N THR A 288 -11.55 -5.68 8.04
CA THR A 288 -12.24 -5.79 9.32
C THR A 288 -11.92 -7.08 10.04
N PHE A 289 -11.77 -6.98 11.36
CA PHE A 289 -11.70 -8.13 12.25
C PHE A 289 -13.04 -8.29 12.95
N ILE A 290 -13.62 -9.48 12.90
CA ILE A 290 -14.81 -9.85 13.63
C ILE A 290 -14.39 -10.79 14.76
N ALA A 291 -14.46 -10.29 15.99
CA ALA A 291 -14.14 -11.08 17.16
C ALA A 291 -15.34 -11.94 17.59
N PRO A 292 -15.12 -13.16 18.12
CA PRO A 292 -16.17 -14.07 18.57
C PRO A 292 -16.74 -13.64 19.94
N VAL A 293 -17.18 -12.38 20.04
CA VAL A 293 -17.78 -11.77 21.22
C VAL A 293 -18.98 -10.92 20.83
N SER A 294 -20.00 -10.86 21.66
CA SER A 294 -21.14 -9.95 21.49
C SER A 294 -21.17 -8.97 22.66
N PHE A 295 -21.34 -7.68 22.35
CA PHE A 295 -21.44 -6.64 23.36
C PHE A 295 -22.87 -6.22 23.68
N GLY A 296 -23.84 -6.50 22.79
CA GLY A 296 -25.25 -6.14 22.97
C GLY A 296 -25.54 -4.65 22.83
N SER A 297 -24.65 -3.77 23.30
CA SER A 297 -24.76 -2.33 23.24
C SER A 297 -23.45 -1.68 22.75
N GLY A 298 -23.44 -0.36 22.59
CA GLY A 298 -22.28 0.39 22.10
C GLY A 298 -22.42 0.82 20.63
N PRO A 299 -21.47 1.66 20.14
CA PRO A 299 -21.52 2.22 18.79
C PRO A 299 -21.32 1.13 17.73
N VAL A 300 -22.08 1.24 16.63
CA VAL A 300 -21.93 0.38 15.45
C VAL A 300 -20.68 0.73 14.67
N SER A 301 -20.13 -0.23 13.93
CA SER A 301 -18.93 -0.04 13.10
C SER A 301 -19.13 1.00 12.01
N LEU A 302 -20.33 1.07 11.43
CA LEU A 302 -20.68 2.06 10.41
C LEU A 302 -22.06 2.64 10.73
N PRO A 303 -22.14 3.91 11.20
CA PRO A 303 -23.42 4.54 11.49
C PRO A 303 -24.15 4.86 10.18
N ILE A 304 -25.44 4.56 10.15
CA ILE A 304 -26.34 4.99 9.08
C ILE A 304 -26.72 6.46 9.35
N PRO A 305 -26.70 7.37 8.35
CA PRO A 305 -27.17 8.72 8.53
C PRO A 305 -28.61 8.75 9.02
N SER A 306 -28.90 9.61 10.00
CA SER A 306 -30.26 9.80 10.51
C SER A 306 -31.15 10.30 9.36
N GLY A 307 -32.17 9.52 8.98
CA GLY A 307 -33.12 9.88 7.92
C GLY A 307 -32.90 9.18 6.58
N SER A 308 -31.85 8.40 6.37
CA SER A 308 -31.61 7.66 5.15
C SER A 308 -31.99 6.18 5.35
N LEU A 309 -33.14 5.78 4.82
CA LEU A 309 -33.58 4.39 4.68
C LEU A 309 -33.68 3.97 3.21
N SER A 310 -33.10 4.75 2.28
CA SER A 310 -33.07 4.36 0.87
C SER A 310 -31.97 3.32 0.67
N GLY A 311 -32.25 2.23 -0.03
CA GLY A 311 -31.27 1.18 -0.36
C GLY A 311 -30.07 1.65 -1.20
N SER A 312 -30.00 2.96 -1.52
CA SER A 312 -28.91 3.63 -2.21
C SER A 312 -27.65 3.85 -1.34
N ASP A 313 -27.77 3.75 -0.01
CA ASP A 313 -26.66 4.03 0.92
C ASP A 313 -25.80 2.79 1.26
N ALA A 314 -26.09 1.66 0.64
CA ALA A 314 -25.33 0.44 0.81
C ALA A 314 -23.95 0.57 0.17
N ILE A 315 -22.92 0.22 0.94
CA ILE A 315 -21.55 0.11 0.44
C ILE A 315 -21.35 -1.31 -0.06
N PHE A 316 -21.05 -1.45 -1.34
CA PHE A 316 -20.81 -2.76 -1.94
C PHE A 316 -19.33 -3.10 -1.85
N LEU A 317 -19.05 -4.35 -1.51
CA LEU A 317 -17.71 -4.90 -1.43
C LEU A 317 -17.53 -5.96 -2.51
N SER A 318 -16.35 -5.97 -3.13
CA SER A 318 -15.92 -6.96 -4.12
C SER A 318 -14.61 -7.61 -3.65
N ASP A 319 -14.16 -8.64 -4.36
CA ASP A 319 -12.91 -9.36 -4.08
C ASP A 319 -12.75 -9.78 -2.61
N VAL A 320 -13.84 -10.25 -2.02
CA VAL A 320 -13.90 -10.61 -0.59
C VAL A 320 -13.00 -11.82 -0.31
N ARG A 321 -12.05 -11.63 0.62
CA ARG A 321 -11.16 -12.67 1.13
C ARG A 321 -11.32 -12.77 2.64
N THR A 322 -11.28 -13.99 3.16
CA THR A 322 -11.44 -14.25 4.59
C THR A 322 -10.31 -15.13 5.12
N GLN A 323 -9.92 -14.91 6.35
CA GLN A 323 -8.91 -15.70 7.05
C GLN A 323 -9.22 -15.74 8.54
N VAL A 324 -9.01 -16.88 9.18
CA VAL A 324 -9.09 -16.98 10.66
C VAL A 324 -7.71 -16.69 11.23
N LEU A 325 -7.64 -15.70 12.13
CA LEU A 325 -6.42 -15.25 12.80
C LEU A 325 -6.55 -15.35 14.32
N GLY A 326 -6.08 -16.44 14.89
CA GLY A 326 -6.08 -16.66 16.34
C GLY A 326 -7.45 -16.63 17.01
N GLY A 327 -8.52 -16.96 16.27
CA GLY A 327 -9.90 -16.94 16.74
C GLY A 327 -10.73 -15.77 16.21
N ASP A 328 -10.11 -14.69 15.76
CA ASP A 328 -10.79 -13.60 15.05
C ASP A 328 -10.95 -13.92 13.56
N LEU A 329 -12.06 -13.50 12.95
CA LEU A 329 -12.25 -13.57 11.50
C LEU A 329 -11.78 -12.27 10.85
N LEU A 330 -10.73 -12.36 10.05
CA LEU A 330 -10.31 -11.28 9.15
C LEU A 330 -11.14 -11.33 7.87
N VAL A 331 -11.70 -10.19 7.48
CA VAL A 331 -12.32 -9.96 6.17
C VAL A 331 -11.59 -8.81 5.48
N ARG A 332 -11.13 -9.04 4.26
CA ARG A 332 -10.50 -8.03 3.38
C ARG A 332 -11.29 -7.96 2.10
N ALA A 333 -11.63 -6.76 1.66
CA ALA A 333 -12.43 -6.55 0.45
C ALA A 333 -12.16 -5.18 -0.18
N ALA A 334 -12.29 -5.10 -1.50
CA ALA A 334 -12.30 -3.82 -2.21
C ALA A 334 -13.65 -3.13 -2.04
N VAL A 335 -13.65 -1.80 -1.96
CA VAL A 335 -14.86 -0.99 -2.02
C VAL A 335 -15.21 -0.82 -3.50
N GLY A 336 -16.33 -1.41 -3.90
CA GLY A 336 -16.82 -1.38 -5.27
C GLY A 336 -17.81 -0.23 -5.51
N THR A 337 -17.87 0.26 -6.74
CA THR A 337 -19.04 0.97 -7.29
C THR A 337 -19.96 -0.07 -7.92
N ARG A 338 -21.26 0.06 -7.74
CA ARG A 338 -22.25 -0.74 -8.49
C ARG A 338 -22.16 -0.47 -9.97
#